data_6843be914fa423459ff5a3f77655b757
#
_entry.id   6843be914fa423459ff5a3f77655b757
#
_cell.length_a   1.000
_cell.length_b   1.000
_cell.length_c   1.000
_cell.angle_alpha   90.00
_cell.angle_beta   90.00
_cell.angle_gamma   90.00
#
_symmetry.space_group_name_H-M   'P 1'
#
loop_
_entity.id
_entity.type
_entity.pdbx_description
1 polymer ?
#
loop_
_entity_poly.entity_id
_entity_poly.type
_entity_poly.pdbx_seq_one_letter_code
_entity_poly.pdbx_strand_id
1 'polypeptide(L)'
;MIWIVIASGLALYVAWNLGANDVANSMGTSVGSGAVSLRHALAIAGVLEFSGAMLFGRRVVGTLASGVVDPDQFTDIPQVLRLGMVSVLLTCGLWLNLATRLGLPVASSHAVVGAIAGFGWAASGLHSVTWPLLGQISFTWGITPLVSGAIAAGFYAILRRGVLQAPQPLQRAYEWLPWLSLGLVGGFGLIVLPVLQPAISAQIPAEFSAWIHLPPHTLALAIGAIATLGISAIAARPAAVPNVSNLPGEPSGAIAPKLANPVEQMMARFQLLSACFVAFAHGSNDVGNAIAPLATIVYLTQPTGDRAVLPLWILALGAVGIVGGLAVWGGRVIATIGEGILALQPSSGLCAELATAATVLVASRIGLPVSTSHALVGAVVGVGLSQRSPIHWSIVRQIGLAWVGTIPLCGALAAAIFWGLRWGVTG
;
A
#
# COMPACT_ATOMS: atom_id res chain seq x y z
N MET A 1 3.53 -25.64 -18.17
CA MET A 1 4.30 -24.47 -18.68
C MET A 1 3.38 -23.36 -19.21
N ILE A 2 2.50 -23.62 -20.17
CA ILE A 2 1.69 -22.56 -20.83
C ILE A 2 0.84 -21.74 -19.85
N TRP A 3 0.21 -22.36 -18.86
CA TRP A 3 -0.60 -21.70 -17.84
C TRP A 3 0.20 -20.73 -16.96
N ILE A 4 1.45 -21.06 -16.64
CA ILE A 4 2.34 -20.17 -15.88
C ILE A 4 2.68 -18.94 -16.72
N VAL A 5 2.97 -19.09 -17.99
CA VAL A 5 3.29 -17.98 -18.90
C VAL A 5 2.07 -17.04 -19.06
N ILE A 6 0.88 -17.61 -19.31
CA ILE A 6 -0.36 -16.82 -19.42
C ILE A 6 -0.65 -16.08 -18.12
N ALA A 7 -0.60 -16.80 -16.99
CA ALA A 7 -0.88 -16.21 -15.69
C ALA A 7 0.17 -15.15 -15.29
N SER A 8 1.44 -15.34 -15.65
CA SER A 8 2.49 -14.34 -15.42
C SER A 8 2.24 -13.04 -16.21
N GLY A 9 1.85 -13.17 -17.49
CA GLY A 9 1.49 -12.01 -18.31
C GLY A 9 0.28 -11.25 -17.73
N LEU A 10 -0.76 -11.99 -17.30
CA LEU A 10 -1.94 -11.40 -16.68
C LEU A 10 -1.64 -10.79 -15.31
N ALA A 11 -0.83 -11.46 -14.48
CA ALA A 11 -0.42 -10.93 -13.18
C ALA A 11 0.41 -9.65 -13.34
N LEU A 12 1.30 -9.59 -14.33
CA LEU A 12 2.04 -8.38 -14.68
C LEU A 12 1.09 -7.25 -15.10
N TYR A 13 0.07 -7.58 -15.91
CA TYR A 13 -0.97 -6.60 -16.31
C TYR A 13 -1.79 -6.09 -15.13
N VAL A 14 -2.18 -6.96 -14.19
CA VAL A 14 -2.87 -6.57 -12.95
C VAL A 14 -1.96 -5.68 -12.12
N ALA A 15 -0.70 -6.09 -11.90
CA ALA A 15 0.29 -5.32 -11.13
C ALA A 15 0.52 -3.93 -11.74
N TRP A 16 0.61 -3.84 -13.07
CA TRP A 16 0.72 -2.57 -13.79
C TRP A 16 -0.47 -1.64 -13.51
N ASN A 17 -1.69 -2.15 -13.66
CA ASN A 17 -2.89 -1.34 -13.40
C ASN A 17 -3.01 -0.93 -11.93
N LEU A 18 -2.58 -1.82 -11.01
CA LEU A 18 -2.54 -1.55 -9.59
C LEU A 18 -1.56 -0.41 -9.27
N GLY A 19 -0.30 -0.51 -9.74
CA GLY A 19 0.68 0.57 -9.55
C GLY A 19 0.23 1.90 -10.15
N ALA A 20 -0.43 1.87 -11.31
CA ALA A 20 -0.98 3.06 -11.96
C ALA A 20 -2.11 3.73 -11.17
N ASN A 21 -3.01 2.93 -10.56
CA ASN A 21 -4.16 3.42 -9.79
C ASN A 21 -3.76 3.86 -8.38
N ASP A 22 -3.01 3.00 -7.69
CA ASP A 22 -2.87 3.08 -6.25
C ASP A 22 -1.68 3.92 -5.78
N VAL A 23 -0.76 4.34 -6.67
CA VAL A 23 0.33 5.28 -6.33
C VAL A 23 -0.20 6.62 -5.76
N ALA A 24 -1.41 7.00 -6.09
CA ALA A 24 -2.06 8.16 -5.51
C ALA A 24 -2.37 7.97 -4.02
N ASN A 25 -2.54 6.74 -3.56
CA ASN A 25 -2.71 6.41 -2.14
C ASN A 25 -1.41 6.57 -1.34
N SER A 26 -0.24 6.42 -2.00
CA SER A 26 1.06 6.55 -1.32
C SER A 26 1.67 7.95 -1.43
N MET A 27 1.49 8.63 -2.56
CA MET A 27 2.18 9.91 -2.85
C MET A 27 1.23 11.08 -3.13
N GLY A 28 -0.08 10.83 -3.32
CA GLY A 28 -1.04 11.86 -3.72
C GLY A 28 -1.14 13.02 -2.73
N THR A 29 -1.15 12.71 -1.44
CA THR A 29 -1.19 13.72 -0.36
C THR A 29 0.09 14.56 -0.30
N SER A 30 1.26 13.95 -0.50
CA SER A 30 2.56 14.64 -0.49
C SER A 30 2.79 15.52 -1.73
N VAL A 31 2.30 15.07 -2.90
CA VAL A 31 2.34 15.88 -4.12
C VAL A 31 1.31 17.01 -4.03
N GLY A 32 0.08 16.71 -3.58
CA GLY A 32 -1.00 17.70 -3.44
C GLY A 32 -0.70 18.81 -2.43
N SER A 33 -0.01 18.49 -1.32
CA SER A 33 0.44 19.50 -0.33
C SER A 33 1.66 20.29 -0.77
N GLY A 34 2.33 19.90 -1.87
CA GLY A 34 3.56 20.51 -2.35
C GLY A 34 4.83 20.06 -1.58
N ALA A 35 4.76 19.00 -0.79
CA ALA A 35 5.91 18.47 -0.05
C ALA A 35 6.96 17.85 -0.98
N VAL A 36 6.54 17.31 -2.13
CA VAL A 36 7.43 16.69 -3.11
C VAL A 36 6.93 16.92 -4.53
N SER A 37 7.85 17.05 -5.50
CA SER A 37 7.45 17.11 -6.92
C SER A 37 7.02 15.72 -7.44
N LEU A 38 6.14 15.70 -8.43
CA LEU A 38 5.60 14.47 -9.01
C LEU A 38 6.70 13.48 -9.45
N ARG A 39 7.75 13.98 -10.12
CA ARG A 39 8.84 13.12 -10.61
C ARG A 39 9.61 12.44 -9.46
N HIS A 40 9.94 13.20 -8.41
CA HIS A 40 10.60 12.63 -7.25
C HIS A 40 9.68 11.68 -6.48
N ALA A 41 8.39 12.00 -6.36
CA ALA A 41 7.41 11.13 -5.74
C ALA A 41 7.33 9.75 -6.44
N LEU A 42 7.23 9.74 -7.78
CA LEU A 42 7.20 8.50 -8.56
C LEU A 42 8.50 7.68 -8.44
N ALA A 43 9.66 8.34 -8.46
CA ALA A 43 10.94 7.65 -8.29
C ALA A 43 11.09 7.02 -6.90
N ILE A 44 10.73 7.76 -5.85
CA ILE A 44 10.75 7.28 -4.46
C ILE A 44 9.75 6.14 -4.27
N ALA A 45 8.51 6.32 -4.75
CA ALA A 45 7.48 5.29 -4.69
C ALA A 45 7.94 4.00 -5.36
N GLY A 46 8.52 4.09 -6.56
CA GLY A 46 9.02 2.91 -7.30
C GLY A 46 10.02 2.08 -6.50
N VAL A 47 11.01 2.71 -5.88
CA VAL A 47 12.01 2.02 -5.06
C VAL A 47 11.39 1.40 -3.81
N LEU A 48 10.50 2.13 -3.14
CA LEU A 48 9.96 1.70 -1.84
C LEU A 48 8.83 0.69 -1.98
N GLU A 49 7.98 0.82 -2.98
CA GLU A 49 6.95 -0.18 -3.28
C GLU A 49 7.58 -1.51 -3.72
N PHE A 50 8.63 -1.45 -4.56
CA PHE A 50 9.42 -2.63 -4.89
C PHE A 50 10.01 -3.30 -3.65
N SER A 51 10.64 -2.52 -2.78
CA SER A 51 11.27 -3.03 -1.55
C SER A 51 10.23 -3.62 -0.59
N GLY A 52 9.09 -2.95 -0.40
CA GLY A 52 7.99 -3.44 0.41
C GLY A 52 7.42 -4.76 -0.10
N ALA A 53 7.18 -4.86 -1.41
CA ALA A 53 6.71 -6.08 -2.06
C ALA A 53 7.66 -7.26 -1.85
N MET A 54 8.95 -7.06 -2.05
CA MET A 54 9.97 -8.11 -1.91
C MET A 54 10.15 -8.58 -0.47
N LEU A 55 10.11 -7.67 0.49
CA LEU A 55 10.41 -7.96 1.90
C LEU A 55 9.20 -8.48 2.68
N PHE A 56 8.01 -7.96 2.41
CA PHE A 56 6.82 -8.21 3.24
C PHE A 56 5.65 -8.85 2.49
N GLY A 57 5.64 -8.89 1.15
CA GLY A 57 4.51 -9.36 0.36
C GLY A 57 4.11 -10.82 0.57
N ARG A 58 5.04 -11.69 0.96
CA ARG A 58 4.82 -13.14 1.05
C ARG A 58 3.61 -13.55 1.89
N ARG A 59 3.38 -12.90 3.03
CA ARG A 59 2.30 -13.28 3.96
C ARG A 59 0.92 -12.97 3.38
N VAL A 60 0.77 -11.79 2.81
CA VAL A 60 -0.49 -11.39 2.17
C VAL A 60 -0.79 -12.25 0.94
N VAL A 61 0.25 -12.52 0.12
CA VAL A 61 0.13 -13.47 -1.01
C VAL A 61 -0.36 -14.82 -0.53
N GLY A 62 0.20 -15.38 0.54
CA GLY A 62 -0.21 -16.66 1.11
C GLY A 62 -1.69 -16.67 1.51
N THR A 63 -2.15 -15.63 2.22
CA THR A 63 -3.56 -15.50 2.63
C THR A 63 -4.50 -15.47 1.43
N LEU A 64 -4.17 -14.74 0.37
CA LEU A 64 -5.00 -14.63 -0.83
C LEU A 64 -4.91 -15.88 -1.72
N ALA A 65 -3.74 -16.51 -1.80
CA ALA A 65 -3.50 -17.65 -2.71
C ALA A 65 -4.16 -18.94 -2.24
N SER A 66 -4.32 -19.13 -0.92
CA SER A 66 -4.86 -20.38 -0.35
C SER A 66 -5.93 -20.19 0.70
N GLY A 67 -6.16 -18.97 1.19
CA GLY A 67 -7.05 -18.75 2.31
C GLY A 67 -8.52 -18.53 1.91
N VAL A 68 -8.80 -17.77 0.84
CA VAL A 68 -10.17 -17.43 0.42
C VAL A 68 -10.86 -18.62 -0.20
N VAL A 69 -10.16 -19.33 -1.07
CA VAL A 69 -10.55 -20.64 -1.64
C VAL A 69 -9.38 -21.57 -1.45
N ASP A 70 -9.61 -22.72 -0.82
CA ASP A 70 -8.57 -23.70 -0.55
C ASP A 70 -8.22 -24.46 -1.86
N PRO A 71 -6.97 -24.36 -2.36
CA PRO A 71 -6.54 -25.07 -3.56
C PRO A 71 -6.64 -26.59 -3.46
N ASP A 72 -6.57 -27.15 -2.24
CA ASP A 72 -6.61 -28.59 -2.03
C ASP A 72 -7.97 -29.21 -2.37
N GLN A 73 -9.05 -28.42 -2.36
CA GLN A 73 -10.37 -28.85 -2.84
C GLN A 73 -10.41 -29.13 -4.35
N PHE A 74 -9.40 -28.70 -5.10
CA PHE A 74 -9.29 -28.83 -6.55
C PHE A 74 -8.19 -29.81 -6.99
N THR A 75 -7.65 -30.60 -6.07
CA THR A 75 -6.54 -31.52 -6.35
C THR A 75 -6.87 -32.49 -7.46
N ASP A 76 -8.10 -33.03 -7.48
CA ASP A 76 -8.58 -33.96 -8.49
C ASP A 76 -8.96 -33.29 -9.83
N ILE A 77 -9.18 -31.97 -9.79
CA ILE A 77 -9.60 -31.16 -10.95
C ILE A 77 -8.73 -29.91 -11.12
N PRO A 78 -7.40 -30.03 -11.22
CA PRO A 78 -6.46 -28.90 -11.23
C PRO A 78 -6.68 -27.92 -12.39
N GLN A 79 -7.29 -28.38 -13.48
CA GLN A 79 -7.66 -27.57 -14.62
C GLN A 79 -8.70 -26.50 -14.25
N VAL A 80 -9.68 -26.86 -13.40
CA VAL A 80 -10.73 -25.94 -12.93
C VAL A 80 -10.10 -24.80 -12.14
N LEU A 81 -9.17 -25.10 -11.23
CA LEU A 81 -8.47 -24.08 -10.46
C LEU A 81 -7.62 -23.15 -11.33
N ARG A 82 -6.91 -23.72 -12.34
CA ARG A 82 -6.13 -22.91 -13.29
C ARG A 82 -6.99 -21.94 -14.08
N LEU A 83 -8.10 -22.41 -14.64
CA LEU A 83 -9.07 -21.57 -15.36
C LEU A 83 -9.68 -20.51 -14.42
N GLY A 84 -9.96 -20.89 -13.18
CA GLY A 84 -10.47 -19.98 -12.17
C GLY A 84 -9.47 -18.86 -11.84
N MET A 85 -8.21 -19.19 -11.58
CA MET A 85 -7.20 -18.16 -11.26
C MET A 85 -6.92 -17.25 -12.47
N VAL A 86 -7.00 -17.77 -13.71
CA VAL A 86 -6.94 -16.94 -14.93
C VAL A 86 -8.17 -16.02 -15.01
N SER A 87 -9.38 -16.51 -14.69
CA SER A 87 -10.57 -15.65 -14.65
C SER A 87 -10.48 -14.55 -13.61
N VAL A 88 -9.88 -14.82 -12.45
CA VAL A 88 -9.61 -13.82 -11.40
C VAL A 88 -8.66 -12.74 -11.90
N LEU A 89 -7.53 -13.13 -12.52
CA LEU A 89 -6.56 -12.18 -13.08
C LEU A 89 -7.17 -11.31 -14.17
N LEU A 90 -7.93 -11.90 -15.09
CA LEU A 90 -8.65 -11.15 -16.13
C LEU A 90 -9.64 -10.16 -15.52
N THR A 91 -10.44 -10.61 -14.55
CA THR A 91 -11.40 -9.76 -13.84
C THR A 91 -10.72 -8.58 -13.18
N CYS A 92 -9.66 -8.81 -12.39
CA CYS A 92 -8.93 -7.76 -11.69
C CYS A 92 -8.28 -6.79 -12.67
N GLY A 93 -7.62 -7.29 -13.73
CA GLY A 93 -6.99 -6.45 -14.73
C GLY A 93 -7.99 -5.57 -15.46
N LEU A 94 -9.12 -6.12 -15.90
CA LEU A 94 -10.18 -5.37 -16.59
C LEU A 94 -10.83 -4.33 -15.66
N TRP A 95 -11.15 -4.72 -14.44
CA TRP A 95 -11.78 -3.82 -13.46
C TRP A 95 -10.88 -2.66 -13.07
N LEU A 96 -9.62 -2.92 -12.71
CA LEU A 96 -8.66 -1.88 -12.35
C LEU A 96 -8.36 -0.95 -13.54
N ASN A 97 -8.25 -1.49 -14.76
CA ASN A 97 -8.07 -0.67 -15.96
C ASN A 97 -9.26 0.26 -16.20
N LEU A 98 -10.48 -0.28 -16.08
CA LEU A 98 -11.71 0.52 -16.23
C LEU A 98 -11.80 1.60 -15.15
N ALA A 99 -11.55 1.24 -13.89
CA ALA A 99 -11.58 2.18 -12.77
C ALA A 99 -10.56 3.31 -12.95
N THR A 100 -9.33 2.98 -13.35
CA THR A 100 -8.27 3.97 -13.63
C THR A 100 -8.68 4.93 -14.74
N ARG A 101 -9.28 4.43 -15.84
CA ARG A 101 -9.76 5.28 -16.95
C ARG A 101 -10.90 6.20 -16.54
N LEU A 102 -11.77 5.75 -15.63
CA LEU A 102 -12.88 6.54 -15.10
C LEU A 102 -12.47 7.46 -13.95
N GLY A 103 -11.21 7.41 -13.50
CA GLY A 103 -10.74 8.18 -12.35
C GLY A 103 -11.38 7.75 -11.03
N LEU A 104 -11.86 6.51 -10.93
CA LEU A 104 -12.51 5.98 -9.73
C LEU A 104 -11.48 5.35 -8.80
N PRO A 105 -11.34 5.84 -7.56
CA PRO A 105 -10.50 5.19 -6.55
C PRO A 105 -11.20 3.94 -6.03
N VAL A 106 -10.81 2.78 -6.55
CA VAL A 106 -11.35 1.48 -6.15
C VAL A 106 -10.38 0.76 -5.21
N ALA A 107 -10.90 -0.17 -4.40
CA ALA A 107 -10.08 -1.02 -3.56
C ALA A 107 -9.65 -2.26 -4.33
N SER A 108 -8.38 -2.36 -4.69
CA SER A 108 -7.80 -3.51 -5.40
C SER A 108 -7.95 -4.83 -4.62
N SER A 109 -7.83 -4.80 -3.29
CA SER A 109 -8.06 -5.95 -2.41
C SER A 109 -9.50 -6.47 -2.46
N HIS A 110 -10.50 -5.58 -2.61
CA HIS A 110 -11.90 -5.97 -2.80
C HIS A 110 -12.10 -6.70 -4.13
N ALA A 111 -11.44 -6.21 -5.18
CA ALA A 111 -11.55 -6.80 -6.50
C ALA A 111 -11.01 -8.24 -6.52
N VAL A 112 -9.81 -8.48 -5.97
CA VAL A 112 -9.21 -9.82 -5.99
C VAL A 112 -9.94 -10.79 -5.06
N VAL A 113 -10.30 -10.38 -3.85
CA VAL A 113 -11.03 -11.24 -2.92
C VAL A 113 -12.44 -11.57 -3.45
N GLY A 114 -13.14 -10.56 -3.98
CA GLY A 114 -14.43 -10.76 -4.63
C GLY A 114 -14.34 -11.72 -5.83
N ALA A 115 -13.33 -11.54 -6.69
CA ALA A 115 -13.11 -12.41 -7.84
C ALA A 115 -12.77 -13.85 -7.45
N ILE A 116 -11.89 -14.07 -6.44
CA ILE A 116 -11.57 -15.43 -5.94
C ILE A 116 -12.80 -16.09 -5.35
N ALA A 117 -13.57 -15.40 -4.51
CA ALA A 117 -14.78 -15.93 -3.90
C ALA A 117 -15.86 -16.25 -4.96
N GLY A 118 -16.05 -15.36 -5.95
CA GLY A 118 -16.99 -15.55 -7.04
C GLY A 118 -16.63 -16.74 -7.95
N PHE A 119 -15.34 -16.90 -8.27
CA PHE A 119 -14.85 -18.09 -8.95
C PHE A 119 -15.12 -19.35 -8.12
N GLY A 120 -14.72 -19.38 -6.86
CA GLY A 120 -14.90 -20.54 -5.98
C GLY A 120 -16.36 -20.98 -5.94
N TRP A 121 -17.26 -20.03 -5.69
CA TRP A 121 -18.70 -20.29 -5.69
C TRP A 121 -19.19 -20.87 -7.04
N ALA A 122 -18.78 -20.27 -8.14
CA ALA A 122 -19.19 -20.74 -9.48
C ALA A 122 -18.64 -22.12 -9.85
N ALA A 123 -17.43 -22.47 -9.36
CA ALA A 123 -16.74 -23.72 -9.68
C ALA A 123 -17.23 -24.92 -8.85
N SER A 124 -17.48 -24.72 -7.54
CA SER A 124 -17.72 -25.82 -6.60
C SER A 124 -18.81 -25.51 -5.56
N GLY A 125 -19.52 -24.39 -5.70
CA GLY A 125 -20.61 -24.00 -4.80
C GLY A 125 -20.13 -23.22 -3.56
N LEU A 126 -21.07 -22.83 -2.69
CA LEU A 126 -20.82 -21.97 -1.53
C LEU A 126 -19.82 -22.56 -0.53
N HIS A 127 -19.72 -23.88 -0.43
CA HIS A 127 -18.82 -24.56 0.52
C HIS A 127 -17.34 -24.47 0.14
N SER A 128 -17.02 -24.08 -1.10
CA SER A 128 -15.63 -23.90 -1.54
C SER A 128 -15.02 -22.62 -1.02
N VAL A 129 -15.81 -21.67 -0.54
CA VAL A 129 -15.36 -20.38 -0.03
C VAL A 129 -15.17 -20.47 1.49
N THR A 130 -14.03 -20.03 1.97
CA THR A 130 -13.71 -19.97 3.41
C THR A 130 -14.41 -18.76 4.05
N TRP A 131 -15.70 -18.89 4.33
CA TRP A 131 -16.54 -17.80 4.86
C TRP A 131 -16.01 -17.14 6.13
N PRO A 132 -15.43 -17.89 7.12
CA PRO A 132 -14.86 -17.26 8.30
C PRO A 132 -13.71 -16.29 7.97
N LEU A 133 -12.82 -16.67 7.05
CA LEU A 133 -11.74 -15.80 6.61
C LEU A 133 -12.26 -14.60 5.80
N LEU A 134 -13.21 -14.83 4.91
CA LEU A 134 -13.85 -13.75 4.15
C LEU A 134 -14.54 -12.76 5.08
N GLY A 135 -15.21 -13.24 6.14
CA GLY A 135 -15.79 -12.40 7.19
C GLY A 135 -14.73 -11.59 7.95
N GLN A 136 -13.60 -12.20 8.31
CA GLN A 136 -12.49 -11.53 8.95
C GLN A 136 -11.88 -10.44 8.06
N ILE A 137 -11.64 -10.73 6.79
CA ILE A 137 -11.13 -9.76 5.81
C ILE A 137 -12.13 -8.60 5.66
N SER A 138 -13.42 -8.89 5.49
CA SER A 138 -14.47 -7.86 5.34
C SER A 138 -14.60 -6.99 6.61
N PHE A 139 -14.50 -7.58 7.80
CA PHE A 139 -14.46 -6.85 9.06
C PHE A 139 -13.24 -5.92 9.13
N THR A 140 -12.07 -6.41 8.70
CA THR A 140 -10.84 -5.61 8.66
C THR A 140 -10.99 -4.41 7.72
N TRP A 141 -11.64 -4.57 6.56
CA TRP A 141 -11.92 -3.45 5.67
C TRP A 141 -12.83 -2.39 6.28
N GLY A 142 -13.83 -2.81 7.06
CA GLY A 142 -14.72 -1.89 7.77
C GLY A 142 -14.03 -1.12 8.90
N ILE A 143 -13.12 -1.79 9.64
CA ILE A 143 -12.44 -1.19 10.77
C ILE A 143 -11.21 -0.35 10.37
N THR A 144 -10.56 -0.67 9.25
CA THR A 144 -9.34 0.00 8.77
C THR A 144 -9.49 1.53 8.69
N PRO A 145 -10.53 2.10 8.04
CA PRO A 145 -10.66 3.56 7.98
C PRO A 145 -10.93 4.20 9.33
N LEU A 146 -11.60 3.50 10.24
CA LEU A 146 -11.88 4.00 11.60
C LEU A 146 -10.59 4.05 12.43
N VAL A 147 -9.79 2.98 12.40
CA VAL A 147 -8.52 2.90 13.13
C VAL A 147 -7.53 3.92 12.57
N SER A 148 -7.33 3.95 11.26
CA SER A 148 -6.42 4.91 10.62
C SER A 148 -6.88 6.35 10.86
N GLY A 149 -8.19 6.62 10.79
CA GLY A 149 -8.77 7.92 11.08
C GLY A 149 -8.56 8.37 12.53
N ALA A 150 -8.78 7.47 13.50
CA ALA A 150 -8.54 7.75 14.91
C ALA A 150 -7.07 8.04 15.20
N ILE A 151 -6.15 7.25 14.64
CA ILE A 151 -4.70 7.46 14.77
C ILE A 151 -4.31 8.82 14.16
N ALA A 152 -4.77 9.12 12.95
CA ALA A 152 -4.46 10.37 12.26
C ALA A 152 -5.01 11.59 13.00
N ALA A 153 -6.25 11.52 13.49
CA ALA A 153 -6.86 12.57 14.29
C ALA A 153 -6.10 12.82 15.61
N GLY A 154 -5.66 11.75 16.27
CA GLY A 154 -4.86 11.82 17.49
C GLY A 154 -3.49 12.47 17.25
N PHE A 155 -2.74 12.01 16.24
CA PHE A 155 -1.46 12.61 15.85
C PHE A 155 -1.61 14.09 15.49
N TYR A 156 -2.63 14.42 14.70
CA TYR A 156 -2.87 15.81 14.32
C TYR A 156 -3.25 16.66 15.52
N ALA A 157 -4.09 16.16 16.44
CA ALA A 157 -4.45 16.89 17.66
C ALA A 157 -3.23 17.18 18.55
N ILE A 158 -2.30 16.21 18.67
CA ILE A 158 -1.04 16.38 19.41
C ILE A 158 -0.15 17.43 18.71
N LEU A 159 0.07 17.29 17.41
CA LEU A 159 0.90 18.21 16.63
C LEU A 159 0.31 19.64 16.65
N ARG A 160 -1.01 19.76 16.49
CA ARG A 160 -1.71 21.04 16.51
C ARG A 160 -1.54 21.76 17.84
N ARG A 161 -1.76 21.08 18.97
CA ARG A 161 -1.63 21.69 20.30
C ARG A 161 -0.18 21.95 20.68
N GLY A 162 0.72 21.00 20.38
CA GLY A 162 2.13 21.06 20.77
C GLY A 162 2.97 22.01 19.92
N VAL A 163 2.64 22.17 18.64
CA VAL A 163 3.45 22.92 17.68
C VAL A 163 2.66 24.03 17.00
N LEU A 164 1.60 23.69 16.24
CA LEU A 164 0.97 24.64 15.32
C LEU A 164 0.25 25.80 16.01
N GLN A 165 -0.30 25.58 17.20
CA GLN A 165 -1.00 26.58 18.03
C GLN A 165 -0.14 27.18 19.14
N ALA A 166 1.16 26.87 19.19
CA ALA A 166 2.07 27.44 20.17
C ALA A 166 2.30 28.95 19.89
N PRO A 167 2.62 29.78 20.91
CA PRO A 167 2.92 31.19 20.71
C PRO A 167 4.07 31.46 19.73
N GLN A 168 5.03 30.53 19.67
CA GLN A 168 6.16 30.55 18.74
C GLN A 168 6.24 29.22 18.00
N PRO A 169 5.40 29.00 16.95
CA PRO A 169 5.25 27.69 16.33
C PRO A 169 6.56 27.16 15.71
N LEU A 170 7.39 28.03 15.13
CA LEU A 170 8.65 27.62 14.52
C LEU A 170 9.66 27.14 15.56
N GLN A 171 9.80 27.86 16.68
CA GLN A 171 10.68 27.42 17.77
C GLN A 171 10.20 26.08 18.35
N ARG A 172 8.91 25.96 18.59
CA ARG A 172 8.32 24.69 19.05
C ARG A 172 8.53 23.57 18.07
N ALA A 173 8.41 23.83 16.78
CA ALA A 173 8.68 22.82 15.76
C ALA A 173 10.14 22.33 15.83
N TYR A 174 11.13 23.18 16.06
CA TYR A 174 12.53 22.77 16.29
C TYR A 174 12.69 21.91 17.54
N GLU A 175 12.01 22.24 18.64
CA GLU A 175 12.04 21.46 19.88
C GLU A 175 11.43 20.07 19.69
N TRP A 176 10.45 19.94 18.76
CA TRP A 176 9.76 18.68 18.48
C TRP A 176 10.47 17.82 17.44
N LEU A 177 11.50 18.32 16.74
CA LEU A 177 12.23 17.55 15.73
C LEU A 177 12.70 16.16 16.21
N PRO A 178 13.36 16.02 17.38
CA PRO A 178 13.79 14.69 17.84
C PRO A 178 12.62 13.74 18.10
N TRP A 179 11.52 14.27 18.66
CA TRP A 179 10.34 13.46 18.97
C TRP A 179 9.59 13.03 17.72
N LEU A 180 9.46 13.92 16.73
CA LEU A 180 8.87 13.58 15.43
C LEU A 180 9.73 12.56 14.69
N SER A 181 11.05 12.75 14.68
CA SER A 181 11.99 11.81 14.08
C SER A 181 11.94 10.45 14.76
N LEU A 182 11.92 10.43 16.09
CA LEU A 182 11.82 9.20 16.88
C LEU A 182 10.48 8.47 16.62
N GLY A 183 9.38 9.22 16.59
CA GLY A 183 8.05 8.66 16.32
C GLY A 183 7.97 8.00 14.94
N LEU A 184 8.49 8.67 13.92
CA LEU A 184 8.52 8.16 12.55
C LEU A 184 9.45 6.95 12.41
N VAL A 185 10.72 7.11 12.77
CA VAL A 185 11.74 6.05 12.59
C VAL A 185 11.50 4.91 13.57
N GLY A 186 11.14 5.21 14.82
CA GLY A 186 10.85 4.20 15.82
C GLY A 186 9.61 3.38 15.50
N GLY A 187 8.52 4.04 15.10
CA GLY A 187 7.27 3.36 14.71
C GLY A 187 7.48 2.44 13.50
N PHE A 188 8.13 2.94 12.45
CA PHE A 188 8.46 2.14 11.28
C PHE A 188 9.48 1.04 11.61
N GLY A 189 10.53 1.36 12.37
CA GLY A 189 11.57 0.44 12.76
C GLY A 189 11.06 -0.73 13.61
N LEU A 190 10.15 -0.49 14.55
CA LEU A 190 9.53 -1.54 15.36
C LEU A 190 8.78 -2.59 14.52
N ILE A 191 8.23 -2.17 13.38
CA ILE A 191 7.49 -3.07 12.50
C ILE A 191 8.45 -3.78 11.52
N VAL A 192 9.41 -3.06 10.93
CA VAL A 192 10.25 -3.54 9.82
C VAL A 192 11.49 -4.29 10.31
N LEU A 193 12.20 -3.77 11.31
CA LEU A 193 13.49 -4.32 11.73
C LEU A 193 13.44 -5.78 12.21
N PRO A 194 12.41 -6.25 12.96
CA PRO A 194 12.32 -7.65 13.36
C PRO A 194 12.23 -8.64 12.20
N VAL A 195 11.76 -8.19 11.04
CA VAL A 195 11.69 -9.03 9.82
C VAL A 195 13.04 -9.09 9.11
N LEU A 196 13.81 -8.00 9.16
CA LEU A 196 15.14 -7.91 8.55
C LEU A 196 16.23 -8.54 9.42
N GLN A 197 16.02 -8.64 10.74
CA GLN A 197 17.01 -9.11 11.69
C GLN A 197 17.64 -10.47 11.34
N PRO A 198 16.89 -11.53 10.95
CA PRO A 198 17.49 -12.82 10.60
C PRO A 198 18.44 -12.72 9.40
N ALA A 199 18.06 -11.92 8.38
CA ALA A 199 18.88 -11.70 7.19
C ALA A 199 20.15 -10.89 7.50
N ILE A 200 20.06 -9.89 8.38
CA ILE A 200 21.20 -9.08 8.82
C ILE A 200 22.12 -9.92 9.70
N SER A 201 21.57 -10.68 10.64
CA SER A 201 22.36 -11.53 11.55
C SER A 201 23.13 -12.63 10.80
N ALA A 202 22.57 -13.16 9.71
CA ALA A 202 23.24 -14.17 8.90
C ALA A 202 24.45 -13.62 8.12
N GLN A 203 24.57 -12.31 7.95
CA GLN A 203 25.68 -11.67 7.25
C GLN A 203 26.77 -11.14 8.20
N ILE A 204 26.52 -11.16 9.51
CA ILE A 204 27.51 -10.76 10.52
C ILE A 204 28.46 -11.94 10.73
N PRO A 205 29.80 -11.77 10.52
CA PRO A 205 30.76 -12.84 10.79
C PRO A 205 30.62 -13.36 12.24
N ALA A 206 30.68 -14.67 12.41
CA ALA A 206 30.52 -15.32 13.72
C ALA A 206 31.50 -14.77 14.78
N GLU A 207 32.68 -14.36 14.36
CA GLU A 207 33.71 -13.71 15.20
C GLU A 207 33.22 -12.38 15.77
N PHE A 208 32.44 -11.59 15.00
CA PHE A 208 31.88 -10.32 15.45
C PHE A 208 30.65 -10.53 16.37
N SER A 209 29.87 -11.57 16.10
CA SER A 209 28.70 -11.90 16.95
C SER A 209 29.09 -12.42 18.33
N ALA A 210 30.25 -13.07 18.46
CA ALA A 210 30.79 -13.57 19.72
C ALA A 210 31.29 -12.44 20.66
N TRP A 211 31.73 -11.30 20.08
CA TRP A 211 32.19 -10.15 20.86
C TRP A 211 31.04 -9.23 21.28
N ILE A 212 29.91 -9.27 20.60
CA ILE A 212 28.78 -8.38 20.84
C ILE A 212 27.60 -9.24 21.28
N HIS A 213 27.59 -9.66 22.55
CA HIS A 213 26.38 -10.20 23.21
C HIS A 213 25.33 -9.10 23.40
N LEU A 214 24.96 -8.42 22.31
CA LEU A 214 23.90 -7.43 22.36
C LEU A 214 22.54 -8.12 22.27
N PRO A 215 21.57 -7.74 23.11
CA PRO A 215 20.21 -8.20 22.96
C PRO A 215 19.72 -8.00 21.51
N PRO A 216 18.87 -8.88 21.00
CA PRO A 216 18.42 -8.84 19.59
C PRO A 216 17.91 -7.48 19.09
N HIS A 217 17.46 -6.62 20.03
CA HIS A 217 16.91 -5.31 19.72
C HIS A 217 17.94 -4.16 19.68
N THR A 218 19.18 -4.41 20.13
CA THR A 218 20.19 -3.31 20.28
C THR A 218 20.60 -2.74 18.93
N LEU A 219 20.77 -3.57 17.89
CA LEU A 219 21.07 -3.11 16.55
C LEU A 219 19.93 -2.25 15.99
N ALA A 220 18.69 -2.66 16.21
CA ALA A 220 17.50 -1.91 15.81
C ALA A 220 17.42 -0.55 16.53
N LEU A 221 17.70 -0.52 17.82
CA LEU A 221 17.75 0.71 18.61
C LEU A 221 18.90 1.63 18.17
N ALA A 222 20.08 1.08 17.88
CA ALA A 222 21.23 1.88 17.39
C ALA A 222 20.95 2.48 16.02
N ILE A 223 20.41 1.70 15.08
CA ILE A 223 20.02 2.20 13.75
C ILE A 223 18.92 3.27 13.89
N GLY A 224 17.92 3.03 14.74
CA GLY A 224 16.85 3.98 15.03
C GLY A 224 17.38 5.29 15.62
N ALA A 225 18.32 5.22 16.59
CA ALA A 225 18.94 6.41 17.18
C ALA A 225 19.77 7.21 16.16
N ILE A 226 20.60 6.55 15.36
CA ILE A 226 21.41 7.19 14.30
C ILE A 226 20.48 7.84 13.26
N ALA A 227 19.47 7.13 12.82
CA ALA A 227 18.49 7.66 11.86
C ALA A 227 17.72 8.85 12.44
N THR A 228 17.31 8.78 13.72
CA THR A 228 16.64 9.88 14.43
C THR A 228 17.53 11.13 14.49
N LEU A 229 18.80 10.98 14.84
CA LEU A 229 19.76 12.08 14.89
C LEU A 229 20.01 12.65 13.49
N GLY A 230 20.19 11.79 12.48
CA GLY A 230 20.40 12.21 11.10
C GLY A 230 19.21 12.98 10.52
N ILE A 231 18.00 12.48 10.72
CA ILE A 231 16.77 13.15 10.25
C ILE A 231 16.57 14.48 10.98
N SER A 232 16.77 14.51 12.31
CA SER A 232 16.65 15.74 13.08
C SER A 232 17.65 16.78 12.59
N ALA A 233 18.91 16.40 12.31
CA ALA A 233 19.95 17.29 11.80
C ALA A 233 19.62 17.80 10.38
N ILE A 234 19.07 16.95 9.51
CA ILE A 234 18.65 17.34 8.14
C ILE A 234 17.43 18.27 8.21
N ALA A 235 16.45 17.94 9.04
CA ALA A 235 15.24 18.73 9.19
C ALA A 235 15.51 20.11 9.83
N ALA A 236 16.52 20.22 10.69
CA ALA A 236 16.95 21.48 11.32
C ALA A 236 17.68 22.45 10.36
N ARG A 237 18.15 21.96 9.19
CA ARG A 237 18.81 22.86 8.23
C ARG A 237 17.82 23.87 7.66
N PRO A 238 18.20 25.17 7.53
CA PRO A 238 17.35 26.13 6.83
C PRO A 238 16.99 25.60 5.45
N ALA A 239 15.71 25.65 5.09
CA ALA A 239 15.29 25.21 3.78
C ALA A 239 15.87 26.14 2.71
N ALA A 240 16.85 25.67 1.95
CA ALA A 240 16.98 26.13 0.58
C ALA A 240 15.71 25.63 -0.12
N VAL A 241 14.69 26.50 -0.24
CA VAL A 241 13.48 26.19 -1.01
C VAL A 241 13.95 25.87 -2.43
N PRO A 242 13.82 24.63 -2.91
CA PRO A 242 14.04 24.39 -4.33
C PRO A 242 13.04 25.27 -5.06
N ASN A 243 13.51 26.15 -5.88
CA ASN A 243 12.66 26.99 -6.71
C ASN A 243 12.10 26.07 -7.81
N VAL A 244 11.02 25.35 -7.49
CA VAL A 244 10.36 24.36 -8.37
C VAL A 244 9.79 25.01 -9.64
N SER A 245 9.76 26.37 -9.66
CA SER A 245 9.21 27.14 -10.79
C SER A 245 10.09 27.14 -12.05
N ASN A 246 11.30 26.53 -12.04
CA ASN A 246 12.26 26.65 -13.14
C ASN A 246 12.75 25.31 -13.72
N LEU A 247 12.04 24.21 -13.55
CA LEU A 247 12.39 22.97 -14.23
C LEU A 247 11.82 22.97 -15.66
N PRO A 248 12.68 22.86 -16.71
CA PRO A 248 12.21 22.82 -18.08
C PRO A 248 11.35 21.58 -18.32
N GLY A 249 10.12 21.76 -18.77
CA GLY A 249 9.22 20.69 -19.19
C GLY A 249 8.05 20.34 -18.26
N GLU A 250 7.80 21.10 -17.19
CA GLU A 250 6.52 21.00 -16.47
C GLU A 250 5.45 21.85 -17.20
N PRO A 251 4.22 21.31 -17.38
CA PRO A 251 3.13 22.11 -17.91
C PRO A 251 2.89 23.29 -16.97
N SER A 252 2.76 24.48 -17.56
CA SER A 252 2.61 25.80 -16.90
C SER A 252 1.32 25.95 -16.07
N GLY A 253 0.88 24.90 -15.37
CA GLY A 253 -0.33 24.82 -14.58
C GLY A 253 -0.22 23.91 -13.35
N ALA A 254 0.88 23.19 -13.13
CA ALA A 254 1.11 22.42 -11.91
C ALA A 254 1.62 23.36 -10.80
N ILE A 255 0.71 24.03 -10.13
CA ILE A 255 0.96 24.90 -9.01
C ILE A 255 1.25 24.01 -7.80
N ALA A 256 2.53 23.74 -7.52
CA ALA A 256 2.91 23.46 -6.15
C ALA A 256 2.68 24.77 -5.36
N PRO A 257 1.74 24.83 -4.41
CA PRO A 257 1.55 26.04 -3.61
C PRO A 257 2.89 26.37 -2.95
N LYS A 258 3.38 27.60 -3.16
CA LYS A 258 4.58 28.10 -2.49
C LYS A 258 4.28 28.02 -0.99
N LEU A 259 4.89 27.06 -0.28
CA LEU A 259 4.75 26.93 1.17
C LEU A 259 5.31 28.19 1.83
N ALA A 260 4.43 29.17 2.10
CA ALA A 260 4.84 30.42 2.69
C ALA A 260 5.18 30.28 4.18
N ASN A 261 4.60 29.28 4.87
CA ASN A 261 4.79 29.08 6.30
C ASN A 261 6.05 28.23 6.56
N PRO A 262 7.06 28.75 7.30
CA PRO A 262 8.29 28.01 7.62
C PRO A 262 8.04 26.71 8.40
N VAL A 263 7.00 26.64 9.22
CA VAL A 263 6.61 25.41 9.95
C VAL A 263 6.13 24.35 8.96
N GLU A 264 5.29 24.73 8.00
CA GLU A 264 4.81 23.78 6.97
C GLU A 264 5.96 23.33 6.04
N GLN A 265 6.95 24.20 5.75
CA GLN A 265 8.15 23.78 5.00
C GLN A 265 8.96 22.70 5.75
N MET A 266 9.04 22.82 7.07
CA MET A 266 9.70 21.80 7.89
C MET A 266 8.85 20.52 7.96
N MET A 267 7.53 20.65 8.14
CA MET A 267 6.62 19.50 8.14
C MET A 267 6.61 18.76 6.79
N ALA A 268 6.82 19.44 5.66
CA ALA A 268 6.93 18.83 4.35
C ALA A 268 8.05 17.78 4.25
N ARG A 269 9.16 17.97 4.96
CA ARG A 269 10.24 16.98 5.01
C ARG A 269 9.85 15.72 5.76
N PHE A 270 9.11 15.89 6.85
CA PHE A 270 8.55 14.76 7.60
C PHE A 270 7.41 14.08 6.84
N GLN A 271 6.61 14.85 6.11
CA GLN A 271 5.58 14.31 5.22
C GLN A 271 6.21 13.46 4.12
N LEU A 272 7.28 13.92 3.49
CA LEU A 272 7.99 13.09 2.50
C LEU A 272 8.49 11.77 3.10
N LEU A 273 8.98 11.79 4.33
CA LEU A 273 9.40 10.56 5.02
C LEU A 273 8.21 9.65 5.33
N SER A 274 7.09 10.20 5.77
CA SER A 274 5.87 9.39 5.99
C SER A 274 5.31 8.82 4.69
N ALA A 275 5.36 9.57 3.59
CA ALA A 275 5.00 9.05 2.27
C ALA A 275 5.89 7.88 1.83
N CYS A 276 7.20 7.93 2.16
CA CYS A 276 8.10 6.79 1.97
C CYS A 276 7.59 5.54 2.71
N PHE A 277 7.11 5.70 3.94
CA PHE A 277 6.57 4.58 4.71
C PHE A 277 5.24 4.07 4.14
N VAL A 278 4.39 4.97 3.63
CA VAL A 278 3.16 4.55 2.94
C VAL A 278 3.49 3.78 1.67
N ALA A 279 4.42 4.25 0.85
CA ALA A 279 4.82 3.56 -0.38
C ALA A 279 5.39 2.16 -0.09
N PHE A 280 6.23 2.02 0.94
CA PHE A 280 6.71 0.72 1.39
C PHE A 280 5.57 -0.18 1.89
N ALA A 281 4.65 0.38 2.68
CA ALA A 281 3.48 -0.33 3.21
C ALA A 281 2.55 -0.80 2.08
N HIS A 282 2.31 0.06 1.09
CA HIS A 282 1.53 -0.23 -0.10
C HIS A 282 2.12 -1.42 -0.87
N GLY A 283 3.39 -1.33 -1.27
CA GLY A 283 4.06 -2.45 -1.96
C GLY A 283 3.99 -3.76 -1.17
N SER A 284 4.11 -3.71 0.16
CA SER A 284 4.07 -4.89 1.03
C SER A 284 2.70 -5.56 1.10
N ASN A 285 1.62 -4.80 0.96
CA ASN A 285 0.26 -5.30 1.01
C ASN A 285 -0.26 -5.65 -0.39
N ASP A 286 -0.13 -4.72 -1.32
CA ASP A 286 -0.90 -4.75 -2.55
C ASP A 286 -0.27 -5.60 -3.65
N VAL A 287 1.01 -5.97 -3.53
CA VAL A 287 1.61 -6.99 -4.43
C VAL A 287 0.81 -8.29 -4.39
N GLY A 288 0.26 -8.66 -3.23
CA GLY A 288 -0.59 -9.83 -3.07
C GLY A 288 -1.82 -9.82 -3.98
N ASN A 289 -2.44 -8.66 -4.17
CA ASN A 289 -3.62 -8.49 -5.03
C ASN A 289 -3.33 -8.82 -6.50
N ALA A 290 -2.10 -8.60 -6.96
CA ALA A 290 -1.70 -8.89 -8.33
C ALA A 290 -1.25 -10.33 -8.54
N ILE A 291 -0.49 -10.90 -7.60
CA ILE A 291 0.23 -12.15 -7.86
C ILE A 291 -0.33 -13.38 -7.13
N ALA A 292 -1.27 -13.24 -6.19
CA ALA A 292 -1.82 -14.40 -5.47
C ALA A 292 -2.44 -15.45 -6.39
N PRO A 293 -3.23 -15.11 -7.44
CA PRO A 293 -3.75 -16.12 -8.35
C PRO A 293 -2.64 -16.82 -9.16
N LEU A 294 -1.57 -16.12 -9.52
CA LEU A 294 -0.38 -16.73 -10.15
C LEU A 294 0.33 -17.69 -9.18
N ALA A 295 0.48 -17.29 -7.91
CA ALA A 295 1.06 -18.14 -6.87
C ALA A 295 0.24 -19.43 -6.70
N THR A 296 -1.09 -19.34 -6.70
CA THR A 296 -1.98 -20.51 -6.64
C THR A 296 -1.74 -21.47 -7.81
N ILE A 297 -1.60 -20.94 -9.04
CA ILE A 297 -1.30 -21.77 -10.23
C ILE A 297 0.07 -22.45 -10.10
N VAL A 298 1.08 -21.75 -9.59
CA VAL A 298 2.44 -22.30 -9.41
C VAL A 298 2.45 -23.37 -8.32
N TYR A 299 1.69 -23.19 -7.22
CA TYR A 299 1.56 -24.20 -6.15
C TYR A 299 1.04 -25.55 -6.67
N LEU A 300 0.15 -25.55 -7.69
CA LEU A 300 -0.33 -26.78 -8.32
C LEU A 300 0.76 -27.56 -9.09
N THR A 301 1.88 -26.93 -9.41
CA THR A 301 3.00 -27.56 -10.13
C THR A 301 4.12 -28.02 -9.20
N GLN A 302 4.04 -27.69 -7.91
CA GLN A 302 5.03 -28.07 -6.90
C GLN A 302 4.61 -29.36 -6.17
N PRO A 303 5.57 -30.20 -5.74
CA PRO A 303 5.29 -31.32 -4.83
C PRO A 303 4.61 -30.82 -3.56
N THR A 304 3.71 -31.63 -2.98
CA THR A 304 2.89 -31.28 -1.82
C THR A 304 3.66 -30.84 -0.56
N GLY A 305 4.96 -31.13 -0.47
CA GLY A 305 5.83 -30.72 0.65
C GLY A 305 6.43 -29.31 0.53
N ASP A 306 6.54 -28.74 -0.68
CA ASP A 306 7.23 -27.47 -0.95
C ASP A 306 6.28 -26.27 -1.18
N ARG A 307 4.97 -26.46 -1.00
CA ARG A 307 3.94 -25.40 -1.22
C ARG A 307 4.08 -24.19 -0.30
N ALA A 308 4.86 -24.30 0.78
CA ALA A 308 5.06 -23.21 1.74
C ALA A 308 6.00 -22.10 1.24
N VAL A 309 6.76 -22.32 0.18
CA VAL A 309 7.79 -21.39 -0.29
C VAL A 309 7.35 -20.70 -1.57
N LEU A 310 6.86 -19.46 -1.45
CA LEU A 310 6.60 -18.61 -2.62
C LEU A 310 7.92 -18.28 -3.34
N PRO A 311 8.08 -18.64 -4.64
CA PRO A 311 9.28 -18.28 -5.41
C PRO A 311 9.49 -16.78 -5.51
N LEU A 312 10.73 -16.32 -5.31
CA LEU A 312 11.09 -14.89 -5.35
C LEU A 312 10.74 -14.21 -6.68
N TRP A 313 10.82 -14.96 -7.79
CA TRP A 313 10.52 -14.41 -9.11
C TRP A 313 9.06 -13.93 -9.23
N ILE A 314 8.11 -14.56 -8.52
CA ILE A 314 6.70 -14.15 -8.51
C ILE A 314 6.56 -12.78 -7.83
N LEU A 315 7.22 -12.60 -6.67
CA LEU A 315 7.26 -11.29 -5.98
C LEU A 315 7.90 -10.22 -6.86
N ALA A 316 9.04 -10.56 -7.49
CA ALA A 316 9.75 -9.64 -8.38
C ALA A 316 8.89 -9.24 -9.59
N LEU A 317 8.15 -10.18 -10.19
CA LEU A 317 7.24 -9.92 -11.30
C LEU A 317 6.14 -8.93 -10.89
N GLY A 318 5.51 -9.15 -9.74
CA GLY A 318 4.49 -8.24 -9.22
C GLY A 318 5.06 -6.86 -8.90
N ALA A 319 6.21 -6.82 -8.21
CA ALA A 319 6.90 -5.57 -7.87
C ALA A 319 7.30 -4.75 -9.10
N VAL A 320 7.88 -5.40 -10.13
CA VAL A 320 8.22 -4.76 -11.41
C VAL A 320 6.97 -4.24 -12.12
N GLY A 321 5.88 -5.01 -12.10
CA GLY A 321 4.60 -4.57 -12.67
C GLY A 321 4.06 -3.32 -11.99
N ILE A 322 4.04 -3.28 -10.65
CA ILE A 322 3.63 -2.11 -9.88
C ILE A 322 4.49 -0.89 -10.24
N VAL A 323 5.82 -1.04 -10.23
CA VAL A 323 6.76 0.05 -10.57
C VAL A 323 6.56 0.52 -12.01
N GLY A 324 6.36 -0.38 -12.96
CA GLY A 324 6.07 -0.04 -14.35
C GLY A 324 4.80 0.79 -14.49
N GLY A 325 3.73 0.38 -13.82
CA GLY A 325 2.44 1.06 -13.85
C GLY A 325 2.48 2.47 -13.26
N LEU A 326 3.07 2.61 -12.06
CA LEU A 326 3.20 3.92 -11.41
C LEU A 326 4.09 4.88 -12.22
N ALA A 327 5.16 4.38 -12.83
CA ALA A 327 6.08 5.21 -13.60
C ALA A 327 5.44 5.79 -14.87
N VAL A 328 4.55 5.02 -15.54
CA VAL A 328 3.97 5.42 -16.82
C VAL A 328 2.64 6.16 -16.66
N TRP A 329 1.76 5.70 -15.78
CA TRP A 329 0.40 6.23 -15.67
C TRP A 329 0.09 6.88 -14.32
N GLY A 330 0.92 6.67 -13.30
CA GLY A 330 0.67 7.14 -11.94
C GLY A 330 0.51 8.66 -11.82
N GLY A 331 1.24 9.42 -12.62
CA GLY A 331 1.14 10.88 -12.62
C GLY A 331 -0.25 11.43 -12.95
N ARG A 332 -1.04 10.72 -13.78
CA ARG A 332 -2.40 11.13 -14.13
C ARG A 332 -3.36 10.97 -12.97
N VAL A 333 -3.21 9.88 -12.20
CA VAL A 333 -4.10 9.56 -11.08
C VAL A 333 -3.78 10.42 -9.85
N ILE A 334 -2.50 10.70 -9.60
CA ILE A 334 -2.07 11.62 -8.52
C ILE A 334 -2.70 13.01 -8.69
N ALA A 335 -2.73 13.52 -9.91
CA ALA A 335 -3.31 14.84 -10.21
C ALA A 335 -4.82 14.90 -9.92
N THR A 336 -5.55 13.78 -10.01
CA THR A 336 -7.00 13.74 -9.80
C THR A 336 -7.41 13.53 -8.34
N ILE A 337 -6.58 12.90 -7.51
CA ILE A 337 -6.93 12.51 -6.12
C ILE A 337 -6.40 13.51 -5.08
N GLY A 338 -5.29 14.21 -5.36
CA GLY A 338 -4.60 15.07 -4.38
C GLY A 338 -5.43 16.21 -3.79
N GLU A 339 -6.55 16.60 -4.40
CA GLU A 339 -7.38 17.74 -3.98
C GLU A 339 -8.83 17.35 -3.64
N GLY A 340 -9.20 16.05 -3.72
CA GLY A 340 -10.61 15.67 -3.76
C GLY A 340 -11.36 15.73 -2.43
N ILE A 341 -10.83 15.20 -1.35
CA ILE A 341 -11.53 15.01 -0.06
C ILE A 341 -11.36 16.23 0.84
N LEU A 342 -10.13 16.71 0.97
CA LEU A 342 -9.73 17.80 1.83
C LEU A 342 -8.43 18.41 1.31
N ALA A 343 -8.32 19.73 1.27
CA ALA A 343 -7.05 20.41 1.00
C ALA A 343 -6.09 20.21 2.19
N LEU A 344 -5.07 19.38 1.98
CA LEU A 344 -4.10 19.04 3.01
C LEU A 344 -2.91 20.00 2.97
N GLN A 345 -2.44 20.39 4.16
CA GLN A 345 -1.14 20.99 4.37
C GLN A 345 -0.12 19.90 4.76
N PRO A 346 1.19 20.14 4.63
CA PRO A 346 2.20 19.15 5.01
C PRO A 346 2.06 18.59 6.42
N SER A 347 1.74 19.41 7.40
CA SER A 347 1.51 18.97 8.79
C SER A 347 0.33 17.98 8.91
N SER A 348 -0.74 18.22 8.17
CA SER A 348 -1.92 17.36 8.15
C SER A 348 -1.70 16.11 7.29
N GLY A 349 -1.01 16.25 6.16
CA GLY A 349 -0.59 15.16 5.29
C GLY A 349 0.34 14.16 6.01
N LEU A 350 1.34 14.66 6.74
CA LEU A 350 2.20 13.87 7.61
C LEU A 350 1.39 12.95 8.54
N CYS A 351 0.41 13.50 9.24
CA CYS A 351 -0.39 12.72 10.19
C CYS A 351 -1.26 11.67 9.50
N ALA A 352 -1.84 12.01 8.34
CA ALA A 352 -2.64 11.08 7.56
C ALA A 352 -1.78 9.92 7.00
N GLU A 353 -0.63 10.23 6.42
CA GLU A 353 0.29 9.24 5.85
C GLU A 353 0.90 8.32 6.91
N LEU A 354 1.32 8.89 8.06
CA LEU A 354 1.86 8.08 9.16
C LEU A 354 0.83 7.08 9.70
N ALA A 355 -0.43 7.52 9.88
CA ALA A 355 -1.51 6.64 10.31
C ALA A 355 -1.80 5.55 9.27
N THR A 356 -1.82 5.91 7.99
CA THR A 356 -2.00 4.97 6.88
C THR A 356 -0.89 3.93 6.86
N ALA A 357 0.38 4.37 6.89
CA ALA A 357 1.53 3.46 6.88
C ALA A 357 1.52 2.50 8.07
N ALA A 358 1.28 2.99 9.27
CA ALA A 358 1.21 2.17 10.48
C ALA A 358 0.11 1.11 10.36
N THR A 359 -1.10 1.51 9.94
CA THR A 359 -2.25 0.61 9.81
C THR A 359 -1.99 -0.48 8.76
N VAL A 360 -1.50 -0.11 7.58
CA VAL A 360 -1.26 -1.06 6.48
C VAL A 360 -0.09 -1.99 6.79
N LEU A 361 1.02 -1.49 7.36
CA LEU A 361 2.17 -2.33 7.72
C LEU A 361 1.84 -3.35 8.80
N VAL A 362 1.08 -2.96 9.82
CA VAL A 362 0.65 -3.90 10.87
C VAL A 362 -0.20 -5.01 10.25
N ALA A 363 -1.15 -4.66 9.38
CA ALA A 363 -1.98 -5.63 8.68
C ALA A 363 -1.14 -6.57 7.79
N SER A 364 -0.21 -6.03 7.00
CA SER A 364 0.69 -6.81 6.14
C SER A 364 1.55 -7.79 6.95
N ARG A 365 2.01 -7.35 8.14
CA ARG A 365 2.83 -8.19 9.03
C ARG A 365 2.09 -9.43 9.53
N ILE A 366 0.79 -9.33 9.76
CA ILE A 366 -0.05 -10.46 10.17
C ILE A 366 -0.69 -11.18 8.97
N GLY A 367 -0.39 -10.74 7.74
CA GLY A 367 -0.86 -11.38 6.51
C GLY A 367 -2.30 -11.03 6.13
N LEU A 368 -2.90 -9.99 6.72
CA LEU A 368 -4.25 -9.56 6.38
C LEU A 368 -4.23 -8.62 5.17
N PRO A 369 -4.96 -8.96 4.09
CA PRO A 369 -5.15 -8.06 2.96
C PRO A 369 -6.09 -6.92 3.37
N VAL A 370 -5.52 -5.72 3.50
CA VAL A 370 -6.28 -4.49 3.77
C VAL A 370 -6.30 -3.59 2.54
N SER A 371 -7.20 -2.65 2.53
CA SER A 371 -7.23 -1.63 1.49
C SER A 371 -6.44 -0.40 1.93
N THR A 372 -5.37 -0.08 1.20
CA THR A 372 -4.57 1.14 1.40
C THR A 372 -5.41 2.40 1.19
N SER A 373 -6.34 2.38 0.23
CA SER A 373 -7.28 3.48 0.02
C SER A 373 -8.24 3.68 1.20
N HIS A 374 -8.70 2.59 1.85
CA HIS A 374 -9.52 2.69 3.08
C HIS A 374 -8.74 3.34 4.22
N ALA A 375 -7.49 2.93 4.41
CA ALA A 375 -6.63 3.50 5.44
C ALA A 375 -6.39 4.99 5.20
N LEU A 376 -6.04 5.39 3.96
CA LEU A 376 -5.77 6.79 3.63
C LEU A 376 -7.02 7.66 3.72
N VAL A 377 -8.14 7.23 3.13
CA VAL A 377 -9.40 8.01 3.20
C VAL A 377 -9.84 8.18 4.64
N GLY A 378 -9.77 7.12 5.44
CA GLY A 378 -10.06 7.19 6.87
C GLY A 378 -9.15 8.18 7.60
N ALA A 379 -7.84 8.13 7.33
CA ALA A 379 -6.86 9.05 7.91
C ALA A 379 -7.12 10.52 7.53
N VAL A 380 -7.40 10.79 6.24
CA VAL A 380 -7.71 12.15 5.75
C VAL A 380 -8.98 12.68 6.40
N VAL A 381 -10.04 11.87 6.50
CA VAL A 381 -11.27 12.22 7.21
C VAL A 381 -11.00 12.48 8.68
N GLY A 382 -10.22 11.63 9.35
CA GLY A 382 -9.85 11.80 10.76
C GLY A 382 -9.11 13.12 11.02
N VAL A 383 -8.14 13.46 10.18
CA VAL A 383 -7.45 14.76 10.22
C VAL A 383 -8.46 15.90 10.01
N GLY A 384 -9.31 15.81 8.98
CA GLY A 384 -10.31 16.83 8.67
C GLY A 384 -11.26 17.12 9.83
N LEU A 385 -11.72 16.06 10.52
CA LEU A 385 -12.54 16.19 11.73
C LEU A 385 -11.79 16.88 12.87
N SER A 386 -10.51 16.52 13.08
CA SER A 386 -9.65 17.14 14.11
C SER A 386 -9.33 18.59 13.79
N GLN A 387 -9.17 18.94 12.51
CA GLN A 387 -8.98 20.32 12.04
C GLN A 387 -10.25 21.15 12.10
N ARG A 388 -11.42 20.52 12.11
CA ARG A 388 -12.75 21.16 11.87
C ARG A 388 -12.80 21.80 10.48
N SER A 389 -12.12 21.22 9.51
CA SER A 389 -12.12 21.68 8.12
C SER A 389 -13.31 21.10 7.34
N PRO A 390 -13.80 21.78 6.31
CA PRO A 390 -14.88 21.24 5.47
C PRO A 390 -14.41 19.99 4.73
N ILE A 391 -15.12 18.87 4.96
CA ILE A 391 -14.87 17.60 4.29
C ILE A 391 -15.89 17.45 3.15
N HIS A 392 -15.45 17.07 1.98
CA HIS A 392 -16.31 16.80 0.84
C HIS A 392 -16.98 15.43 0.96
N TRP A 393 -18.03 15.33 1.80
CA TRP A 393 -18.73 14.07 2.09
C TRP A 393 -19.33 13.39 0.85
N SER A 394 -19.63 14.14 -0.20
CA SER A 394 -20.09 13.58 -1.48
C SER A 394 -19.04 12.65 -2.09
N ILE A 395 -17.75 13.04 -2.04
CA ILE A 395 -16.63 12.24 -2.54
C ILE A 395 -16.41 11.01 -1.65
N VAL A 396 -16.40 11.20 -0.33
CA VAL A 396 -16.27 10.08 0.63
C VAL A 396 -17.37 9.04 0.41
N ARG A 397 -18.62 9.48 0.18
CA ARG A 397 -19.74 8.59 -0.13
C ARG A 397 -19.55 7.86 -1.45
N GLN A 398 -19.14 8.55 -2.52
CA GLN A 398 -18.87 7.93 -3.83
C GLN A 398 -17.79 6.84 -3.72
N ILE A 399 -16.70 7.13 -3.01
CA ILE A 399 -15.62 6.17 -2.74
C ILE A 399 -16.16 4.96 -1.96
N GLY A 400 -16.95 5.18 -0.89
CA GLY A 400 -17.56 4.12 -0.10
C GLY A 400 -18.50 3.22 -0.93
N LEU A 401 -19.29 3.81 -1.83
CA LEU A 401 -20.16 3.04 -2.73
C LEU A 401 -19.35 2.21 -3.74
N ALA A 402 -18.25 2.76 -4.26
CA ALA A 402 -17.35 2.02 -5.14
C ALA A 402 -16.72 0.81 -4.42
N TRP A 403 -16.33 0.96 -3.15
CA TRP A 403 -15.78 -0.14 -2.35
C TRP A 403 -16.77 -1.29 -2.18
N VAL A 404 -18.01 -0.98 -1.76
CA VAL A 404 -19.04 -2.00 -1.55
C VAL A 404 -19.44 -2.68 -2.87
N GLY A 405 -19.55 -1.90 -3.96
CA GLY A 405 -19.93 -2.41 -5.27
C GLY A 405 -18.87 -3.28 -5.94
N THR A 406 -17.59 -3.07 -5.65
CA THR A 406 -16.46 -3.79 -6.26
C THR A 406 -16.52 -5.30 -5.98
N ILE A 407 -16.85 -5.71 -4.75
CA ILE A 407 -16.85 -7.13 -4.33
C ILE A 407 -17.83 -7.96 -5.16
N PRO A 408 -19.16 -7.65 -5.17
CA PRO A 408 -20.13 -8.45 -5.92
C PRO A 408 -19.93 -8.36 -7.43
N LEU A 409 -19.48 -7.19 -7.93
CA LEU A 409 -19.24 -7.01 -9.35
C LEU A 409 -18.06 -7.86 -9.83
N CYS A 410 -16.93 -7.82 -9.12
CA CYS A 410 -15.77 -8.66 -9.46
C CYS A 410 -16.07 -10.15 -9.26
N GLY A 411 -16.85 -10.51 -8.24
CA GLY A 411 -17.31 -11.89 -8.06
C GLY A 411 -18.13 -12.40 -9.22
N ALA A 412 -19.15 -11.64 -9.63
CA ALA A 412 -20.00 -11.99 -10.77
C ALA A 412 -19.21 -12.04 -12.09
N LEU A 413 -18.31 -11.08 -12.31
CA LEU A 413 -17.48 -11.03 -13.52
C LEU A 413 -16.51 -12.22 -13.58
N ALA A 414 -15.87 -12.58 -12.46
CA ALA A 414 -14.97 -13.74 -12.39
C ALA A 414 -15.71 -15.04 -12.64
N ALA A 415 -16.92 -15.20 -12.08
CA ALA A 415 -17.79 -16.35 -12.34
C ALA A 415 -18.18 -16.45 -13.84
N ALA A 416 -18.58 -15.34 -14.45
CA ALA A 416 -18.96 -15.30 -15.85
C ALA A 416 -17.76 -15.64 -16.78
N ILE A 417 -16.58 -15.04 -16.53
CA ILE A 417 -15.36 -15.34 -17.30
C ILE A 417 -14.94 -16.80 -17.10
N PHE A 418 -15.03 -17.32 -15.87
CA PHE A 418 -14.70 -18.72 -15.58
C PHE A 418 -15.58 -19.68 -16.39
N TRP A 419 -16.89 -19.48 -16.42
CA TRP A 419 -17.80 -20.31 -17.20
C TRP A 419 -17.54 -20.21 -18.70
N GLY A 420 -17.26 -19.01 -19.22
CA GLY A 420 -16.88 -18.81 -20.61
C GLY A 420 -15.59 -19.56 -20.99
N LEU A 421 -14.54 -19.47 -20.14
CA LEU A 421 -13.27 -20.19 -20.34
C LEU A 421 -13.47 -21.71 -20.24
N ARG A 422 -14.28 -22.17 -19.29
CA ARG A 422 -14.56 -23.60 -19.11
C ARG A 422 -15.26 -24.15 -20.34
N TRP A 423 -16.27 -23.47 -20.86
CA TRP A 423 -16.99 -23.89 -22.06
C TRP A 423 -16.05 -23.94 -23.29
N GLY A 424 -15.20 -22.94 -23.49
CA GLY A 424 -14.27 -22.91 -24.60
C GLY A 424 -13.15 -23.99 -24.56
N VAL A 425 -12.92 -24.61 -23.39
CA VAL A 425 -11.90 -25.70 -23.24
C VAL A 425 -12.55 -27.10 -23.25
N THR A 426 -13.83 -27.23 -22.86
CA THR A 426 -14.53 -28.53 -22.76
C THR A 426 -15.51 -28.78 -23.88
N GLY A 427 -15.90 -27.77 -24.65
CA GLY A 427 -16.69 -27.88 -25.88
C GLY A 427 -15.79 -27.98 -27.10
#